data_6b8cb530e4f69c83020d046da63f14e7
#
_entry.id   6b8cb530e4f69c83020d046da63f14e7
#
_cell.length_a   1.000
_cell.length_b   1.000
_cell.length_c   1.000
_cell.angle_alpha   90.00
_cell.angle_beta   90.00
_cell.angle_gamma   90.00
#
_symmetry.space_group_name_H-M   'P 1'
#
loop_
_entity.id
_entity.type
_entity.pdbx_description
1 polymer ?
#
loop_
_entity_poly.entity_id
_entity_poly.type
_entity_poly.pdbx_seq_one_letter_code
_entity_poly.pdbx_strand_id
1 'polypeptide(L)'
;MLCCYPVKTLIARIPYRTLGVLPLIFFLAQAVYYWRTNQLGHMLWMCNAGNLIMALGLFFEKPALVRLAAIWTLPGLVVWFVYVVLAWGVFLTSTLAHVGGIAVALIALKRYRMDRAAWRYAFGWYLLLQLISRFVTPPAFNVNLAHSVASGWERTFQSYWSFWLVLTAVTAVTLWVAGMILWSIFRPRPAAELVVREV
;
A
#
# COMPACT_ATOMS: atom_id res chain seq x y z
N MET A 1 30.69 25.11 -14.88
CA MET A 1 29.46 25.58 -14.21
C MET A 1 28.36 24.55 -14.42
N LEU A 2 28.20 23.60 -13.50
CA LEU A 2 27.09 22.64 -13.53
C LEU A 2 25.86 23.34 -12.97
N CYS A 3 24.91 23.66 -13.85
CA CYS A 3 23.63 24.26 -13.50
C CYS A 3 22.87 23.30 -12.58
N CYS A 4 22.75 23.62 -11.30
CA CYS A 4 21.84 22.93 -10.37
C CYS A 4 20.39 23.18 -10.81
N TYR A 5 19.86 22.33 -11.71
CA TYR A 5 18.43 22.30 -11.96
C TYR A 5 17.73 21.85 -10.68
N PRO A 6 16.80 22.64 -10.13
CA PRO A 6 16.14 22.26 -8.89
C PRO A 6 15.28 21.00 -9.16
N VAL A 7 15.52 19.95 -8.39
CA VAL A 7 14.81 18.65 -8.44
C VAL A 7 13.27 18.83 -8.44
N LYS A 8 12.78 19.95 -7.89
CA LYS A 8 11.35 20.32 -7.91
C LYS A 8 10.76 20.48 -9.31
N THR A 9 11.54 20.92 -10.30
CA THR A 9 11.05 21.14 -11.66
C THR A 9 10.98 19.85 -12.49
N LEU A 10 11.82 18.85 -12.17
CA LEU A 10 11.82 17.58 -12.89
C LEU A 10 10.58 16.74 -12.52
N ILE A 11 10.20 16.70 -11.23
CA ILE A 11 9.03 15.95 -10.73
C ILE A 11 7.71 16.52 -11.27
N ALA A 12 7.65 17.84 -11.55
CA ALA A 12 6.45 18.48 -12.09
C ALA A 12 6.19 18.12 -13.56
N ARG A 13 7.16 17.57 -14.29
CA ARG A 13 7.07 17.24 -15.74
C ARG A 13 6.78 15.78 -16.03
N ILE A 14 6.89 14.87 -15.04
CA ILE A 14 6.60 13.45 -15.28
C ILE A 14 5.08 13.29 -15.40
N PRO A 15 4.56 12.78 -16.54
CA PRO A 15 3.15 12.43 -16.64
C PRO A 15 2.83 11.40 -15.56
N TYR A 16 1.79 11.64 -14.76
CA TYR A 16 1.46 10.73 -13.64
C TYR A 16 1.11 9.31 -14.11
N ARG A 17 0.67 9.16 -15.36
CA ARG A 17 0.50 7.83 -15.97
C ARG A 17 1.83 7.07 -16.05
N THR A 18 2.91 7.73 -16.46
CA THR A 18 4.23 7.07 -16.54
C THR A 18 4.79 6.71 -15.17
N LEU A 19 4.41 7.46 -14.12
CA LEU A 19 4.75 7.10 -12.75
C LEU A 19 4.16 5.74 -12.34
N GLY A 20 3.03 5.32 -12.94
CA GLY A 20 2.40 4.01 -12.72
C GLY A 20 3.27 2.81 -13.14
N VAL A 21 4.27 3.04 -14.00
CA VAL A 21 5.21 1.99 -14.42
C VAL A 21 6.05 1.50 -13.24
N LEU A 22 6.42 2.37 -12.31
CA LEU A 22 7.24 1.99 -11.16
C LEU A 22 6.56 0.97 -10.25
N PRO A 23 5.35 1.21 -9.69
CA PRO A 23 4.68 0.23 -8.85
C PRO A 23 4.30 -1.04 -9.61
N LEU A 24 4.08 -0.97 -10.93
CA LEU A 24 3.91 -2.16 -11.75
C LEU A 24 5.20 -3.00 -11.81
N ILE A 25 6.36 -2.37 -12.01
CA ILE A 25 7.65 -3.06 -11.99
C ILE A 25 7.89 -3.69 -10.61
N PHE A 26 7.60 -2.99 -9.51
CA PHE A 26 7.74 -3.54 -8.16
C PHE A 26 6.85 -4.76 -7.95
N PHE A 27 5.61 -4.69 -8.39
CA PHE A 27 4.67 -5.81 -8.36
C PHE A 27 5.18 -7.00 -9.18
N LEU A 28 5.60 -6.78 -10.42
CA LEU A 28 6.07 -7.85 -11.32
C LEU A 28 7.39 -8.47 -10.81
N ALA A 29 8.32 -7.68 -10.30
CA ALA A 29 9.56 -8.19 -9.71
C ALA A 29 9.28 -9.12 -8.53
N GLN A 30 8.32 -8.74 -7.67
CA GLN A 30 7.87 -9.57 -6.56
C GLN A 30 7.14 -10.82 -7.05
N ALA A 31 6.32 -10.72 -8.10
CA ALA A 31 5.64 -11.86 -8.70
C ALA A 31 6.62 -12.88 -9.27
N VAL A 32 7.68 -12.43 -9.96
CA VAL A 32 8.75 -13.32 -10.48
C VAL A 32 9.46 -14.03 -9.32
N TYR A 33 9.76 -13.31 -8.23
CA TYR A 33 10.37 -13.91 -7.05
C TYR A 33 9.48 -15.02 -6.45
N TYR A 34 8.20 -14.74 -6.19
CA TYR A 34 7.27 -15.72 -5.61
C TYR A 34 6.92 -16.86 -6.58
N TRP A 35 6.93 -16.60 -7.88
CA TRP A 35 6.77 -17.66 -8.87
C TRP A 35 7.93 -18.65 -8.82
N ARG A 36 9.18 -18.16 -8.77
CA ARG A 36 10.39 -19.01 -8.68
C ARG A 36 10.48 -19.82 -7.39
N THR A 37 9.85 -19.34 -6.32
CA THR A 37 9.82 -20.01 -5.01
C THR A 37 8.56 -20.84 -4.78
N ASN A 38 7.67 -21.00 -5.78
CA ASN A 38 6.37 -21.65 -5.68
C ASN A 38 5.45 -21.06 -4.60
N GLN A 39 5.52 -19.73 -4.40
CA GLN A 39 4.80 -19.00 -3.36
C GLN A 39 3.91 -17.88 -3.93
N LEU A 40 3.36 -18.05 -5.16
CA LEU A 40 2.56 -17.02 -5.84
C LEU A 40 1.38 -16.49 -5.00
N GLY A 41 0.82 -17.31 -4.11
CA GLY A 41 -0.23 -16.88 -3.19
C GLY A 41 0.16 -15.66 -2.36
N HIS A 42 1.43 -15.45 -2.08
CA HIS A 42 1.94 -14.28 -1.36
C HIS A 42 1.78 -12.96 -2.14
N MET A 43 1.47 -13.01 -3.44
CA MET A 43 1.12 -11.79 -4.20
C MET A 43 -0.16 -11.13 -3.70
N LEU A 44 -1.02 -11.86 -2.98
CA LEU A 44 -2.23 -11.31 -2.36
C LEU A 44 -1.96 -10.61 -1.01
N TRP A 45 -0.73 -10.56 -0.52
CA TRP A 45 -0.44 -9.67 0.61
C TRP A 45 -0.82 -8.22 0.26
N MET A 46 -1.45 -7.54 1.21
CA MET A 46 -1.96 -6.17 1.03
C MET A 46 -0.90 -5.20 0.46
N CYS A 47 0.37 -5.35 0.83
CA CYS A 47 1.47 -4.53 0.33
C CYS A 47 1.77 -4.79 -1.17
N ASN A 48 1.71 -6.04 -1.63
CA ASN A 48 1.92 -6.38 -3.03
C ASN A 48 0.71 -5.96 -3.88
N ALA A 49 -0.50 -6.32 -3.46
CA ALA A 49 -1.73 -5.88 -4.11
C ALA A 49 -1.83 -4.35 -4.16
N GLY A 50 -1.36 -3.64 -3.14
CA GLY A 50 -1.28 -2.19 -3.09
C GLY A 50 -0.44 -1.59 -4.22
N ASN A 51 0.69 -2.20 -4.59
CA ASN A 51 1.50 -1.74 -5.73
C ASN A 51 0.76 -1.90 -7.06
N LEU A 52 0.05 -3.01 -7.28
CA LEU A 52 -0.78 -3.21 -8.47
C LEU A 52 -1.91 -2.17 -8.55
N ILE A 53 -2.62 -1.98 -7.44
CA ILE A 53 -3.71 -0.98 -7.35
C ILE A 53 -3.18 0.43 -7.57
N MET A 54 -1.98 0.76 -7.06
CA MET A 54 -1.31 2.03 -7.31
C MET A 54 -1.03 2.23 -8.79
N ALA A 55 -0.47 1.22 -9.46
CA ALA A 55 -0.20 1.25 -10.90
C ALA A 55 -1.48 1.49 -11.70
N LEU A 56 -2.53 0.71 -11.44
CA LEU A 56 -3.83 0.87 -12.10
C LEU A 56 -4.44 2.24 -11.81
N GLY A 57 -4.37 2.71 -10.57
CA GLY A 57 -4.85 4.03 -10.18
C GLY A 57 -4.18 5.17 -10.93
N LEU A 58 -2.88 5.04 -11.19
CA LEU A 58 -2.09 6.03 -11.94
C LEU A 58 -2.34 5.92 -13.46
N PHE A 59 -2.36 4.72 -14.04
CA PHE A 59 -2.63 4.54 -15.47
C PHE A 59 -4.01 5.01 -15.88
N PHE A 60 -5.02 4.68 -15.08
CA PHE A 60 -6.42 5.04 -15.37
C PHE A 60 -6.84 6.38 -14.72
N GLU A 61 -5.91 7.09 -14.08
CA GLU A 61 -6.16 8.35 -13.39
C GLU A 61 -7.34 8.29 -12.40
N LYS A 62 -7.40 7.18 -11.61
CA LYS A 62 -8.46 6.94 -10.64
C LYS A 62 -7.99 7.33 -9.22
N PRO A 63 -8.36 8.54 -8.72
CA PRO A 63 -7.90 9.01 -7.42
C PRO A 63 -8.25 8.09 -6.25
N ALA A 64 -9.39 7.40 -6.32
CA ALA A 64 -9.82 6.46 -5.28
C ALA A 64 -8.85 5.30 -5.12
N LEU A 65 -8.35 4.71 -6.25
CA LEU A 65 -7.37 3.63 -6.22
C LEU A 65 -6.00 4.11 -5.70
N VAL A 66 -5.56 5.31 -6.11
CA VAL A 66 -4.31 5.90 -5.63
C VAL A 66 -4.36 6.12 -4.11
N ARG A 67 -5.46 6.66 -3.60
CA ARG A 67 -5.66 6.91 -2.16
C ARG A 67 -5.71 5.61 -1.37
N LEU A 68 -6.43 4.61 -1.87
CA LEU A 68 -6.51 3.27 -1.26
C LEU A 68 -5.11 2.65 -1.15
N ALA A 69 -4.37 2.60 -2.26
CA ALA A 69 -3.03 2.03 -2.30
C ALA A 69 -2.05 2.79 -1.39
N ALA A 70 -2.14 4.12 -1.33
CA ALA A 70 -1.33 4.94 -0.43
C ALA A 70 -1.60 4.60 1.06
N ILE A 71 -2.86 4.38 1.43
CA ILE A 71 -3.22 3.97 2.79
C ILE A 71 -2.64 2.58 3.11
N TRP A 72 -2.62 1.66 2.16
CA TRP A 72 -2.10 0.31 2.37
C TRP A 72 -0.57 0.26 2.44
N THR A 73 0.12 1.08 1.66
CA THR A 73 1.59 1.08 1.63
C THR A 73 2.20 1.63 2.92
N LEU A 74 1.52 2.53 3.63
CA LEU A 74 2.07 3.13 4.85
C LEU A 74 2.22 2.11 6.00
N PRO A 75 1.18 1.38 6.46
CA PRO A 75 1.35 0.33 7.44
C PRO A 75 2.18 -0.84 6.89
N GLY A 76 2.10 -1.12 5.59
CA GLY A 76 2.94 -2.13 4.94
C GLY A 76 4.43 -1.85 5.10
N LEU A 77 4.86 -0.59 4.99
CA LEU A 77 6.24 -0.18 5.25
C LEU A 77 6.64 -0.43 6.70
N VAL A 78 5.76 -0.12 7.67
CA VAL A 78 6.04 -0.33 9.10
C VAL A 78 6.19 -1.82 9.40
N VAL A 79 5.27 -2.66 8.92
CA VAL A 79 5.34 -4.12 9.09
C VAL A 79 6.60 -4.69 8.42
N TRP A 80 6.92 -4.23 7.22
CA TRP A 80 8.13 -4.64 6.52
C TRP A 80 9.40 -4.26 7.31
N PHE A 81 9.46 -3.05 7.86
CA PHE A 81 10.60 -2.62 8.66
C PHE A 81 10.78 -3.49 9.90
N VAL A 82 9.70 -3.79 10.62
CA VAL A 82 9.71 -4.71 11.76
C VAL A 82 10.20 -6.10 11.33
N TYR A 83 9.72 -6.61 10.19
CA TYR A 83 10.17 -7.89 9.64
C TYR A 83 11.67 -7.90 9.33
N VAL A 84 12.20 -6.86 8.69
CA VAL A 84 13.62 -6.74 8.36
C VAL A 84 14.48 -6.75 9.62
N VAL A 85 14.06 -6.02 10.64
CA VAL A 85 14.78 -5.94 11.93
C VAL A 85 14.78 -7.27 12.66
N LEU A 86 13.66 -8.00 12.66
CA LEU A 86 13.51 -9.25 13.41
C LEU A 86 14.04 -10.48 12.64
N ALA A 87 13.91 -10.50 11.33
CA ALA A 87 14.26 -11.67 10.50
C ALA A 87 15.66 -11.57 9.87
N TRP A 88 16.39 -10.46 10.06
CA TRP A 88 17.77 -10.23 9.55
C TRP A 88 17.89 -10.41 8.04
N GLY A 89 16.85 -10.15 7.27
CA GLY A 89 16.85 -10.34 5.83
C GLY A 89 16.29 -9.15 5.05
N VAL A 90 17.11 -8.55 4.18
CA VAL A 90 16.68 -7.53 3.22
C VAL A 90 16.67 -8.15 1.83
N PHE A 91 15.48 -8.23 1.21
CA PHE A 91 15.33 -8.67 -0.17
C PHE A 91 15.08 -7.45 -1.05
N LEU A 92 15.86 -7.30 -2.12
CA LEU A 92 15.76 -6.15 -3.02
C LEU A 92 14.33 -5.94 -3.54
N THR A 93 13.66 -6.99 -3.99
CA THR A 93 12.29 -6.90 -4.52
C THR A 93 11.29 -6.43 -3.46
N SER A 94 11.43 -6.94 -2.23
CA SER A 94 10.60 -6.54 -1.09
C SER A 94 10.87 -5.08 -0.67
N THR A 95 12.14 -4.66 -0.66
CA THR A 95 12.52 -3.27 -0.38
C THR A 95 11.90 -2.32 -1.42
N LEU A 96 11.99 -2.65 -2.70
CA LEU A 96 11.38 -1.85 -3.76
C LEU A 96 9.86 -1.79 -3.63
N ALA A 97 9.21 -2.89 -3.27
CA ALA A 97 7.76 -2.93 -3.09
C ALA A 97 7.29 -2.03 -1.92
N HIS A 98 8.04 -1.97 -0.81
CA HIS A 98 7.64 -1.22 0.38
C HIS A 98 8.17 0.22 0.36
N VAL A 99 9.48 0.42 0.20
CA VAL A 99 10.08 1.76 0.19
C VAL A 99 9.76 2.50 -1.11
N GLY A 100 9.88 1.81 -2.27
CA GLY A 100 9.51 2.39 -3.56
C GLY A 100 8.02 2.66 -3.66
N GLY A 101 7.19 1.73 -3.19
CA GLY A 101 5.74 1.87 -3.18
C GLY A 101 5.25 3.10 -2.42
N ILE A 102 5.74 3.32 -1.19
CA ILE A 102 5.38 4.52 -0.41
C ILE A 102 5.93 5.80 -1.06
N ALA A 103 7.12 5.79 -1.63
CA ALA A 103 7.67 6.95 -2.33
C ALA A 103 6.79 7.36 -3.51
N VAL A 104 6.35 6.39 -4.34
CA VAL A 104 5.40 6.64 -5.43
C VAL A 104 4.07 7.17 -4.89
N ALA A 105 3.54 6.58 -3.81
CA ALA A 105 2.29 7.02 -3.19
C ALA A 105 2.35 8.48 -2.75
N LEU A 106 3.43 8.89 -2.06
CA LEU A 106 3.61 10.26 -1.59
C LEU A 106 3.74 11.26 -2.76
N ILE A 107 4.41 10.86 -3.86
CA ILE A 107 4.49 11.68 -5.08
C ILE A 107 3.09 11.81 -5.71
N ALA A 108 2.37 10.71 -5.84
CA ALA A 108 1.03 10.70 -6.44
C ALA A 108 0.03 11.55 -5.64
N LEU A 109 0.07 11.50 -4.31
CA LEU A 109 -0.81 12.27 -3.44
C LEU A 109 -0.58 13.80 -3.51
N LYS A 110 0.56 14.27 -4.02
CA LYS A 110 0.74 15.70 -4.30
C LYS A 110 -0.25 16.22 -5.33
N ARG A 111 -0.65 15.38 -6.30
CA ARG A 111 -1.67 15.72 -7.31
C ARG A 111 -3.07 15.31 -6.87
N TYR A 112 -3.23 14.02 -6.51
CA TYR A 112 -4.56 13.44 -6.28
C TYR A 112 -5.18 13.82 -4.95
N ARG A 113 -4.37 14.41 -4.04
CA ARG A 113 -4.80 14.81 -2.71
C ARG A 113 -5.55 13.72 -1.95
N MET A 114 -5.56 13.79 -0.64
CA MET A 114 -6.19 12.78 0.19
C MET A 114 -7.65 13.15 0.47
N ASP A 115 -8.50 12.12 0.53
CA ASP A 115 -9.88 12.22 0.99
C ASP A 115 -9.97 11.64 2.41
N ARG A 116 -10.65 12.37 3.30
CA ARG A 116 -10.82 11.96 4.70
C ARG A 116 -11.56 10.62 4.84
N ALA A 117 -12.45 10.29 3.91
CA ALA A 117 -13.22 9.05 3.91
C ALA A 117 -12.50 7.86 3.22
N ALA A 118 -11.34 8.10 2.58
CA ALA A 118 -10.65 7.08 1.78
C ALA A 118 -10.29 5.80 2.55
N TRP A 119 -10.04 5.90 3.87
CA TRP A 119 -9.77 4.74 4.71
C TRP A 119 -10.92 3.71 4.72
N ARG A 120 -12.17 4.14 4.54
CA ARG A 120 -13.33 3.24 4.46
C ARG A 120 -13.26 2.31 3.25
N TYR A 121 -12.86 2.86 2.10
CA TYR A 121 -12.63 2.07 0.89
C TYR A 121 -11.43 1.13 1.08
N ALA A 122 -10.34 1.65 1.66
CA ALA A 122 -9.15 0.84 1.95
C ALA A 122 -9.48 -0.33 2.87
N PHE A 123 -10.31 -0.12 3.89
CA PHE A 123 -10.77 -1.17 4.79
C PHE A 123 -11.71 -2.17 4.10
N GLY A 124 -12.69 -1.70 3.32
CA GLY A 124 -13.58 -2.59 2.57
C GLY A 124 -12.81 -3.49 1.58
N TRP A 125 -11.86 -2.92 0.86
CA TRP A 125 -10.97 -3.68 -0.02
C TRP A 125 -10.06 -4.65 0.74
N TYR A 126 -9.59 -4.30 1.94
CA TYR A 126 -8.85 -5.23 2.80
C TYR A 126 -9.70 -6.46 3.17
N LEU A 127 -10.95 -6.26 3.58
CA LEU A 127 -11.85 -7.38 3.89
C LEU A 127 -12.09 -8.27 2.67
N LEU A 128 -12.30 -7.67 1.50
CA LEU A 128 -12.43 -8.39 0.24
C LEU A 128 -11.16 -9.19 -0.08
N LEU A 129 -9.99 -8.57 0.07
CA LEU A 129 -8.72 -9.22 -0.19
C LEU A 129 -8.46 -10.38 0.78
N GLN A 130 -8.83 -10.23 2.06
CA GLN A 130 -8.75 -11.29 3.05
C GLN A 130 -9.69 -12.45 2.70
N LEU A 131 -10.91 -12.15 2.25
CA LEU A 131 -11.85 -13.17 1.77
C LEU A 131 -11.31 -13.91 0.55
N ILE A 132 -10.78 -13.18 -0.45
CA ILE A 132 -10.13 -13.78 -1.62
C ILE A 132 -8.98 -14.67 -1.19
N SER A 133 -8.10 -14.18 -0.29
CA SER A 133 -6.96 -14.96 0.21
C SER A 133 -7.40 -16.29 0.82
N ARG A 134 -8.49 -16.29 1.57
CA ARG A 134 -9.03 -17.50 2.21
C ARG A 134 -9.47 -18.56 1.21
N PHE A 135 -9.99 -18.17 0.05
CA PHE A 135 -10.47 -19.14 -0.96
C PHE A 135 -9.43 -19.50 -2.03
N VAL A 136 -8.46 -18.62 -2.28
CA VAL A 136 -7.54 -18.75 -3.42
C VAL A 136 -6.14 -19.18 -3.02
N THR A 137 -5.75 -18.98 -1.74
CA THR A 137 -4.40 -19.37 -1.28
C THR A 137 -4.41 -20.64 -0.44
N PRO A 138 -3.33 -21.44 -0.51
CA PRO A 138 -3.15 -22.57 0.41
C PRO A 138 -3.17 -22.11 1.87
N PRO A 139 -3.84 -22.84 2.79
CA PRO A 139 -3.88 -22.50 4.21
C PRO A 139 -2.51 -22.34 4.86
N ALA A 140 -1.51 -23.10 4.40
CA ALA A 140 -0.14 -23.03 4.90
C ALA A 140 0.52 -21.65 4.70
N PHE A 141 0.10 -20.85 3.71
CA PHE A 141 0.64 -19.51 3.47
C PHE A 141 0.05 -18.46 4.40
N ASN A 142 -1.12 -18.72 4.95
CA ASN A 142 -1.85 -17.82 5.84
C ASN A 142 -1.83 -16.34 5.42
N VAL A 143 -1.99 -16.10 4.11
CA VAL A 143 -1.91 -14.76 3.49
C VAL A 143 -2.97 -13.85 4.08
N ASN A 144 -2.59 -12.64 4.45
CA ASN A 144 -3.44 -11.67 5.17
C ASN A 144 -4.06 -12.24 6.46
N LEU A 145 -3.44 -13.29 7.03
CA LEU A 145 -3.92 -14.02 8.21
C LEU A 145 -5.37 -14.54 8.03
N ALA A 146 -5.67 -14.99 6.80
CA ALA A 146 -7.02 -15.37 6.41
C ALA A 146 -7.43 -16.79 6.83
N HIS A 147 -6.48 -17.65 7.23
CA HIS A 147 -6.73 -19.07 7.48
C HIS A 147 -6.62 -19.48 8.94
N SER A 148 -5.62 -18.97 9.65
CA SER A 148 -5.29 -19.40 11.01
C SER A 148 -4.81 -18.23 11.86
N VAL A 149 -4.74 -18.47 13.16
CA VAL A 149 -4.08 -17.55 14.10
C VAL A 149 -2.62 -17.34 13.67
N ALA A 150 -2.10 -16.12 13.81
CA ALA A 150 -0.71 -15.83 13.52
C ALA A 150 0.22 -16.66 14.41
N SER A 151 1.35 -17.12 13.83
CA SER A 151 2.35 -17.89 14.58
C SER A 151 2.83 -17.12 15.81
N GLY A 152 2.87 -17.82 16.96
CA GLY A 152 3.22 -17.26 18.26
C GLY A 152 2.04 -16.65 19.05
N TRP A 153 0.85 -16.56 18.46
CA TRP A 153 -0.35 -16.02 19.10
C TRP A 153 -1.38 -17.08 19.48
N GLU A 154 -1.09 -18.37 19.21
CA GLU A 154 -2.00 -19.50 19.43
C GLU A 154 -2.38 -19.66 20.91
N ARG A 155 -1.47 -19.28 21.85
CA ARG A 155 -1.76 -19.31 23.28
C ARG A 155 -2.71 -18.20 23.72
N THR A 156 -2.71 -17.06 23.01
CA THR A 156 -3.55 -15.90 23.33
C THR A 156 -4.96 -16.08 22.76
N PHE A 157 -5.05 -16.67 21.57
CA PHE A 157 -6.33 -16.85 20.88
C PHE A 157 -6.68 -18.32 20.74
N GLN A 158 -7.64 -18.77 21.54
CA GLN A 158 -8.15 -20.16 21.50
C GLN A 158 -9.02 -20.44 20.28
N SER A 159 -9.50 -19.39 19.58
CA SER A 159 -10.35 -19.49 18.39
C SER A 159 -9.82 -18.57 17.29
N TYR A 160 -9.82 -19.10 16.04
CA TYR A 160 -9.53 -18.28 14.88
C TYR A 160 -10.47 -17.07 14.77
N TRP A 161 -11.73 -17.23 15.09
CA TRP A 161 -12.72 -16.16 14.96
C TRP A 161 -12.49 -15.02 15.95
N SER A 162 -12.08 -15.31 17.19
CA SER A 162 -11.70 -14.27 18.15
C SER A 162 -10.46 -13.51 17.68
N PHE A 163 -9.46 -14.23 17.16
CA PHE A 163 -8.30 -13.63 16.54
C PHE A 163 -8.69 -12.76 15.34
N TRP A 164 -9.54 -13.27 14.46
CA TRP A 164 -9.99 -12.56 13.26
C TRP A 164 -10.74 -11.25 13.60
N LEU A 165 -11.59 -11.26 14.61
CA LEU A 165 -12.28 -10.05 15.08
C LEU A 165 -11.30 -8.99 15.57
N VAL A 166 -10.34 -9.40 16.41
CA VAL A 166 -9.30 -8.48 16.92
C VAL A 166 -8.43 -7.97 15.79
N LEU A 167 -7.98 -8.84 14.88
CA LEU A 167 -7.21 -8.46 13.70
C LEU A 167 -7.95 -7.45 12.83
N THR A 168 -9.24 -7.69 12.59
CA THR A 168 -10.10 -6.80 11.80
C THR A 168 -10.24 -5.44 12.45
N ALA A 169 -10.47 -5.39 13.76
CA ALA A 169 -10.56 -4.14 14.53
C ALA A 169 -9.23 -3.36 14.51
N VAL A 170 -8.12 -4.05 14.76
CA VAL A 170 -6.77 -3.44 14.71
C VAL A 170 -6.47 -2.91 13.32
N THR A 171 -6.80 -3.67 12.27
CA THR A 171 -6.59 -3.23 10.88
C THR A 171 -7.45 -2.01 10.56
N ALA A 172 -8.72 -1.99 10.98
CA ALA A 172 -9.60 -0.83 10.77
C ALA A 172 -9.00 0.44 11.40
N VAL A 173 -8.54 0.35 12.65
CA VAL A 173 -7.88 1.47 13.36
C VAL A 173 -6.59 1.88 12.65
N THR A 174 -5.76 0.91 12.26
CA THR A 174 -4.49 1.17 11.56
C THR A 174 -4.72 1.90 10.23
N LEU A 175 -5.68 1.45 9.43
CA LEU A 175 -6.01 2.09 8.15
C LEU A 175 -6.66 3.48 8.35
N TRP A 176 -7.47 3.64 9.40
CA TRP A 176 -8.00 4.94 9.78
C TRP A 176 -6.88 5.90 10.17
N VAL A 177 -5.96 5.50 11.05
CA VAL A 177 -4.81 6.33 11.46
C VAL A 177 -3.94 6.68 10.25
N ALA A 178 -3.58 5.70 9.41
CA ALA A 178 -2.82 5.94 8.18
C ALA A 178 -3.54 6.93 7.25
N GLY A 179 -4.85 6.76 7.08
CA GLY A 179 -5.68 7.68 6.30
C GLY A 179 -5.66 9.11 6.87
N MET A 180 -5.76 9.27 8.20
CA MET A 180 -5.71 10.57 8.86
C MET A 180 -4.34 11.23 8.76
N ILE A 181 -3.25 10.48 8.92
CA ILE A 181 -1.88 10.98 8.72
C ILE A 181 -1.72 11.50 7.29
N LEU A 182 -2.06 10.67 6.29
CA LEU A 182 -1.95 11.08 4.89
C LEU A 182 -2.88 12.25 4.56
N TRP A 183 -4.09 12.29 5.11
CA TRP A 183 -4.99 13.42 4.93
C TRP A 183 -4.44 14.70 5.56
N SER A 184 -3.81 14.65 6.73
CA SER A 184 -3.22 15.84 7.38
C SER A 184 -2.11 16.47 6.54
N ILE A 185 -1.34 15.63 5.78
CA ILE A 185 -0.23 16.08 4.94
C ILE A 185 -0.73 16.52 3.54
N PHE A 186 -1.70 15.81 2.97
CA PHE A 186 -2.16 15.98 1.59
C PHE A 186 -3.62 16.46 1.50
N ARG A 187 -4.04 17.41 2.32
CA ARG A 187 -5.40 18.00 2.29
C ARG A 187 -5.77 18.51 0.91
N PRO A 188 -7.05 18.46 0.52
CA PRO A 188 -7.56 19.24 -0.60
C PRO A 188 -7.22 20.72 -0.43
N ARG A 189 -6.85 21.39 -1.52
CA ARG A 189 -6.64 22.84 -1.47
C ARG A 189 -8.00 23.54 -1.35
N PRO A 190 -8.10 24.60 -0.55
CA PRO A 190 -9.30 25.45 -0.54
C PRO A 190 -9.54 26.00 -1.95
N ALA A 191 -10.80 26.04 -2.37
CA ALA A 191 -11.19 26.54 -3.70
C ALA A 191 -10.67 27.97 -3.99
N ALA A 192 -10.51 28.79 -2.96
CA ALA A 192 -9.97 30.15 -3.06
C ALA A 192 -8.52 30.23 -3.57
N GLU A 193 -7.68 29.21 -3.31
CA GLU A 193 -6.29 29.19 -3.82
C GLU A 193 -6.20 28.84 -5.33
N LEU A 194 -7.23 28.24 -5.91
CA LEU A 194 -7.25 27.87 -7.32
C LEU A 194 -7.52 29.08 -8.22
N VAL A 195 -8.31 30.05 -7.75
CA VAL A 195 -8.69 31.24 -8.51
C VAL A 195 -7.51 32.22 -8.67
N VAL A 196 -6.58 32.28 -7.71
CA VAL A 196 -5.43 33.22 -7.74
C VAL A 196 -4.32 32.79 -8.73
N ARG A 197 -4.34 31.55 -9.23
CA ARG A 197 -3.30 31.07 -10.17
C ARG A 197 -3.68 31.19 -11.65
N GLU A 198 -4.92 31.55 -11.95
CA GLU A 198 -5.40 31.74 -13.33
C GLU A 198 -5.43 33.22 -13.75
N VAL A 199 -5.00 34.13 -12.86
CA VAL A 199 -4.80 35.57 -13.12
C VAL A 199 -3.29 35.84 -13.18
#